data_47196b5eedb53f076952801d32025cf7
#
_entry.id   47196b5eedb53f076952801d32025cf7
#
_cell.length_a   1.000
_cell.length_b   1.000
_cell.length_c   1.000
_cell.angle_alpha   90.00
_cell.angle_beta   90.00
_cell.angle_gamma   90.00
#
_symmetry.space_group_name_H-M   'P 1'
#
loop_
_entity.id
_entity.type
_entity.pdbx_description
1 polymer ?
#
loop_
_entity_poly.entity_id
_entity_poly.type
_entity_poly.pdbx_seq_one_letter_code
_entity_poly.pdbx_strand_id
1 'polypeptide(L)'
;MTAFLALLRRDLVVSSRNAPMLLTATLTQPILVILVFGNILPRLGLVSAGFGTVMMPGLMAITMMMAGVQGVLLPLVQDLSGSREVDERLLAPIAVVGVSVGRIVSGAVHAAVAGLIAGPAMILLMHGVGLGDVRPHWALLLPLVALCGLSSAAFGLTLGTRVQPRFAGLLFAVVLGPMMLFGCAYYPWKQLAEIGPARFLFLLNPLTFMSEAMRLAVTPAAPHMQVPLLLAGLCGYLALFTVLGARSFERRTIL
;
A
#
# COMPACT_ATOMS: atom_id res chain seq x y z
N MET A 1 17.51 -22.91 1.53
CA MET A 1 16.28 -22.54 2.28
C MET A 1 16.59 -21.90 3.63
N THR A 2 17.52 -22.41 4.41
CA THR A 2 17.87 -21.87 5.74
C THR A 2 18.38 -20.42 5.72
N ALA A 3 19.25 -20.06 4.77
CA ALA A 3 19.81 -18.70 4.66
C ALA A 3 18.74 -17.64 4.28
N PHE A 4 17.83 -17.96 3.35
CA PHE A 4 16.72 -17.07 2.99
C PHE A 4 15.78 -16.80 4.18
N LEU A 5 15.40 -17.86 4.92
CA LEU A 5 14.55 -17.72 6.11
C LEU A 5 15.24 -16.94 7.22
N ALA A 6 16.56 -17.08 7.39
CA ALA A 6 17.33 -16.32 8.37
C ALA A 6 17.37 -14.82 8.02
N LEU A 7 17.57 -14.47 6.74
CA LEU A 7 17.52 -13.09 6.27
C LEU A 7 16.12 -12.49 6.42
N LEU A 8 15.08 -13.21 6.01
CA LEU A 8 13.70 -12.76 6.16
C LEU A 8 13.35 -12.51 7.63
N ARG A 9 13.74 -13.43 8.53
CA ARG A 9 13.55 -13.27 9.98
C ARG A 9 14.28 -12.04 10.50
N ARG A 10 15.54 -11.83 10.09
CA ARG A 10 16.32 -10.64 10.45
C ARG A 10 15.60 -9.37 10.00
N ASP A 11 15.18 -9.30 8.73
CA ASP A 11 14.49 -8.15 8.17
C ASP A 11 13.17 -7.87 8.90
N LEU A 12 12.39 -8.89 9.23
CA LEU A 12 11.16 -8.74 10.01
C LEU A 12 11.43 -8.27 11.45
N VAL A 13 12.48 -8.76 12.12
CA VAL A 13 12.84 -8.32 13.48
C VAL A 13 13.35 -6.88 13.48
N VAL A 14 14.19 -6.50 12.53
CA VAL A 14 14.67 -5.11 12.41
C VAL A 14 13.50 -4.18 12.11
N SER A 15 12.64 -4.58 11.20
CA SER A 15 11.43 -3.84 10.85
C SER A 15 10.46 -3.70 12.01
N SER A 16 10.27 -4.74 12.83
CA SER A 16 9.36 -4.69 13.98
C SER A 16 9.80 -3.68 15.04
N ARG A 17 11.09 -3.41 15.18
CA ARG A 17 11.62 -2.38 16.09
C ARG A 17 11.24 -0.97 15.66
N ASN A 18 11.16 -0.73 14.34
CA ASN A 18 10.78 0.55 13.76
C ASN A 18 9.27 0.64 13.44
N ALA A 19 8.53 -0.47 13.60
CA ALA A 19 7.12 -0.56 13.26
C ALA A 19 6.25 0.50 13.98
N PRO A 20 6.41 0.81 15.27
CA PRO A 20 5.58 1.83 15.93
C PRO A 20 5.72 3.20 15.27
N MET A 21 6.94 3.61 14.93
CA MET A 21 7.19 4.89 14.28
C MET A 21 6.61 4.92 12.85
N LEU A 22 6.81 3.84 12.08
CA LEU A 22 6.28 3.72 10.72
C LEU A 22 4.75 3.69 10.71
N LEU A 23 4.14 2.93 11.62
CA LEU A 23 2.68 2.86 11.77
C LEU A 23 2.10 4.22 12.15
N THR A 24 2.69 4.93 13.11
CA THR A 24 2.25 6.27 13.48
C THR A 24 2.32 7.20 12.28
N ALA A 25 3.42 7.22 11.54
CA ALA A 25 3.58 8.07 10.36
C ALA A 25 2.57 7.74 9.24
N THR A 26 2.31 6.46 8.99
CA THR A 26 1.40 6.03 7.91
C THR A 26 -0.07 6.13 8.28
N LEU A 27 -0.43 6.00 9.56
CA LEU A 27 -1.82 6.06 10.03
C LEU A 27 -2.30 7.50 10.29
N THR A 28 -1.40 8.42 10.62
CA THR A 28 -1.77 9.79 11.00
C THR A 28 -2.61 10.48 9.91
N GLN A 29 -2.17 10.49 8.67
CA GLN A 29 -2.88 11.16 7.57
C GLN A 29 -4.26 10.53 7.29
N PRO A 30 -4.42 9.21 7.10
CA PRO A 30 -5.72 8.58 6.90
C PRO A 30 -6.68 8.76 8.08
N ILE A 31 -6.16 8.73 9.31
CA ILE A 31 -6.94 8.99 10.52
C ILE A 31 -7.48 10.43 10.53
N LEU A 32 -6.65 11.42 10.24
CA LEU A 32 -7.10 12.81 10.14
C LEU A 32 -8.14 13.02 9.05
N VAL A 33 -7.95 12.39 7.88
CA VAL A 33 -8.90 12.47 6.78
C VAL A 33 -10.24 11.85 7.18
N ILE A 34 -10.26 10.66 7.79
CA ILE A 34 -11.51 10.03 8.21
C ILE A 34 -12.20 10.80 9.35
N LEU A 35 -11.43 11.40 10.25
CA LEU A 35 -11.97 12.24 11.32
C LEU A 35 -12.71 13.47 10.75
N VAL A 36 -12.13 14.13 9.76
CA VAL A 36 -12.74 15.30 9.13
C VAL A 36 -13.92 14.90 8.25
N PHE A 37 -13.69 14.05 7.24
CA PHE A 37 -14.68 13.71 6.23
C PHE A 37 -15.68 12.64 6.68
N GLY A 38 -15.30 11.79 7.59
CA GLY A 38 -16.16 10.71 8.12
C GLY A 38 -16.91 11.09 9.39
N ASN A 39 -16.48 12.15 10.11
CA ASN A 39 -17.07 12.52 11.39
C ASN A 39 -17.49 14.00 11.43
N ILE A 40 -16.58 14.94 11.22
CA ILE A 40 -16.86 16.38 11.39
C ILE A 40 -17.80 16.91 10.30
N LEU A 41 -17.47 16.71 9.02
CA LEU A 41 -18.27 17.24 7.91
C LEU A 41 -19.70 16.69 7.86
N PRO A 42 -19.96 15.40 8.10
CA PRO A 42 -21.33 14.88 8.18
C PRO A 42 -22.13 15.50 9.33
N ARG A 43 -21.55 15.74 10.49
CA ARG A 43 -22.21 16.42 11.62
C ARG A 43 -22.56 17.87 11.32
N LEU A 44 -21.80 18.53 10.46
CA LEU A 44 -22.07 19.89 10.00
C LEU A 44 -23.07 19.91 8.82
N GLY A 45 -23.54 18.75 8.34
CA GLY A 45 -24.46 18.66 7.21
C GLY A 45 -23.82 18.97 5.85
N LEU A 46 -22.48 19.09 5.77
CA LEU A 46 -21.75 19.45 4.55
C LEU A 46 -21.54 18.25 3.62
N VAL A 47 -21.61 17.03 4.17
CA VAL A 47 -21.43 15.76 3.44
C VAL A 47 -22.42 14.75 3.97
N SER A 48 -22.85 13.80 3.14
CA SER A 48 -23.78 12.74 3.54
C SER A 48 -23.20 11.85 4.65
N ALA A 49 -24.04 11.38 5.57
CA ALA A 49 -23.62 10.53 6.69
C ALA A 49 -22.93 9.22 6.27
N GLY A 50 -23.18 8.70 5.06
CA GLY A 50 -22.54 7.49 4.53
C GLY A 50 -21.21 7.72 3.83
N PHE A 51 -20.76 8.96 3.67
CA PHE A 51 -19.55 9.27 2.89
C PHE A 51 -18.28 8.65 3.48
N GLY A 52 -18.14 8.66 4.81
CA GLY A 52 -17.01 8.03 5.50
C GLY A 52 -16.91 6.53 5.23
N THR A 53 -18.03 5.83 5.14
CA THR A 53 -18.08 4.39 4.81
C THR A 53 -17.56 4.12 3.41
N VAL A 54 -17.82 4.99 2.45
CA VAL A 54 -17.34 4.88 1.06
C VAL A 54 -15.85 5.15 0.98
N MET A 55 -15.32 6.09 1.77
CA MET A 55 -13.90 6.47 1.79
C MET A 55 -13.03 5.48 2.54
N MET A 56 -13.55 4.86 3.61
CA MET A 56 -12.76 4.04 4.54
C MET A 56 -11.92 2.96 3.83
N PRO A 57 -12.46 2.14 2.89
CA PRO A 57 -11.66 1.14 2.20
C PRO A 57 -10.51 1.72 1.37
N GLY A 58 -10.74 2.87 0.74
CA GLY A 58 -9.72 3.58 -0.01
C GLY A 58 -8.61 4.13 0.90
N LEU A 59 -8.96 4.65 2.08
CA LEU A 59 -7.98 5.10 3.08
C LEU A 59 -7.17 3.93 3.65
N MET A 60 -7.78 2.75 3.82
CA MET A 60 -7.04 1.52 4.14
C MET A 60 -6.03 1.19 3.04
N ALA A 61 -6.41 1.28 1.77
CA ALA A 61 -5.51 1.04 0.64
C ALA A 61 -4.36 2.06 0.58
N ILE A 62 -4.62 3.35 0.85
CA ILE A 62 -3.58 4.38 0.99
C ILE A 62 -2.60 4.01 2.10
N THR A 63 -3.11 3.63 3.28
CA THR A 63 -2.27 3.22 4.42
C THR A 63 -1.39 2.03 4.05
N MET A 64 -1.95 1.02 3.38
CA MET A 64 -1.21 -0.15 2.92
C MET A 64 -0.15 0.21 1.88
N MET A 65 -0.49 1.08 0.93
CA MET A 65 0.43 1.56 -0.10
C MET A 65 1.62 2.28 0.53
N MET A 66 1.35 3.20 1.46
CA MET A 66 2.40 3.97 2.15
C MET A 66 3.28 3.07 3.00
N ALA A 67 2.69 2.18 3.80
CA ALA A 67 3.44 1.27 4.67
C ALA A 67 4.29 0.28 3.85
N GLY A 68 3.76 -0.26 2.75
CA GLY A 68 4.48 -1.18 1.88
C GLY A 68 5.65 -0.52 1.15
N VAL A 69 5.42 0.69 0.61
CA VAL A 69 6.48 1.47 -0.05
C VAL A 69 7.56 1.87 0.95
N GLN A 70 7.19 2.42 2.11
CA GLN A 70 8.14 2.84 3.14
C GLN A 70 8.90 1.66 3.73
N GLY A 71 8.23 0.53 3.95
CA GLY A 71 8.84 -0.69 4.47
C GLY A 71 9.94 -1.29 3.58
N VAL A 72 9.95 -0.96 2.29
CA VAL A 72 11.02 -1.36 1.36
C VAL A 72 11.97 -0.22 1.05
N LEU A 73 11.44 0.97 0.75
CA LEU A 73 12.22 2.12 0.29
C LEU A 73 13.19 2.62 1.36
N LEU A 74 12.72 2.80 2.62
CA LEU A 74 13.55 3.39 3.68
C LEU A 74 14.76 2.52 4.04
N PRO A 75 14.61 1.20 4.29
CA PRO A 75 15.78 0.34 4.50
C PRO A 75 16.72 0.31 3.29
N LEU A 76 16.17 0.31 2.07
CA LEU A 76 16.98 0.29 0.86
C LEU A 76 17.81 1.58 0.71
N VAL A 77 17.23 2.73 1.01
CA VAL A 77 17.91 4.01 1.00
C VAL A 77 19.03 4.05 2.05
N GLN A 78 18.78 3.54 3.26
CA GLN A 78 19.77 3.46 4.33
C GLN A 78 20.96 2.57 3.93
N ASP A 79 20.69 1.38 3.39
CA ASP A 79 21.70 0.44 2.92
C ASP A 79 22.58 1.03 1.79
N LEU A 80 21.99 1.86 0.92
CA LEU A 80 22.72 2.49 -0.19
C LEU A 80 23.46 3.77 0.21
N SER A 81 23.14 4.36 1.38
CA SER A 81 23.67 5.68 1.78
C SER A 81 24.91 5.60 2.68
N GLY A 82 25.17 4.49 3.36
CA GLY A 82 26.24 4.51 4.37
C GLY A 82 26.68 3.19 4.98
N SER A 83 25.86 2.20 5.00
CA SER A 83 26.25 0.87 5.48
C SER A 83 26.52 -0.02 4.28
N ARG A 84 27.74 -0.52 4.11
CA ARG A 84 28.08 -1.55 3.09
C ARG A 84 27.34 -2.89 3.33
N GLU A 85 26.17 -2.85 3.98
CA GLU A 85 25.38 -4.04 4.27
C GLU A 85 24.87 -4.73 3.00
N VAL A 86 24.74 -4.00 1.88
CA VAL A 86 24.43 -4.60 0.58
C VAL A 86 25.58 -5.51 0.14
N ASP A 87 26.81 -5.08 0.33
CA ASP A 87 28.00 -5.88 -0.03
C ASP A 87 28.10 -7.14 0.83
N GLU A 88 27.80 -7.05 2.13
CA GLU A 88 27.75 -8.21 3.02
C GLU A 88 26.62 -9.19 2.67
N ARG A 89 25.46 -8.70 2.22
CA ARG A 89 24.36 -9.54 1.78
C ARG A 89 24.65 -10.26 0.46
N LEU A 90 25.45 -9.66 -0.42
CA LEU A 90 25.90 -10.26 -1.67
C LEU A 90 27.00 -11.33 -1.47
N LEU A 91 27.71 -11.29 -0.33
CA LEU A 91 28.64 -12.37 0.07
C LEU A 91 27.91 -13.64 0.55
N ALA A 92 26.61 -13.56 0.87
CA ALA A 92 25.81 -14.73 1.16
C ALA A 92 25.52 -15.51 -0.15
N PRO A 93 25.51 -16.84 -0.15
CA PRO A 93 25.24 -17.67 -1.33
C PRO A 93 23.74 -17.64 -1.72
N ILE A 94 23.19 -16.45 -1.93
CA ILE A 94 21.78 -16.23 -2.26
C ILE A 94 21.73 -15.41 -3.55
N ALA A 95 20.92 -15.88 -4.51
CA ALA A 95 20.67 -15.14 -5.73
C ALA A 95 20.09 -13.75 -5.42
N VAL A 96 20.50 -12.70 -6.13
CA VAL A 96 20.03 -11.30 -5.99
C VAL A 96 18.50 -11.22 -6.04
N VAL A 97 17.86 -12.08 -6.84
CA VAL A 97 16.39 -12.22 -6.89
C VAL A 97 15.82 -12.65 -5.54
N GLY A 98 16.49 -13.54 -4.81
CA GLY A 98 16.05 -13.98 -3.48
C GLY A 98 16.04 -12.83 -2.46
N VAL A 99 17.04 -11.96 -2.51
CA VAL A 99 17.10 -10.76 -1.66
C VAL A 99 15.94 -9.80 -2.00
N SER A 100 15.68 -9.58 -3.29
CA SER A 100 14.57 -8.74 -3.75
C SER A 100 13.21 -9.27 -3.28
N VAL A 101 12.97 -10.57 -3.39
CA VAL A 101 11.75 -11.23 -2.93
C VAL A 101 11.60 -11.10 -1.40
N GLY A 102 12.68 -11.31 -0.65
CA GLY A 102 12.67 -11.15 0.81
C GLY A 102 12.24 -9.74 1.23
N ARG A 103 12.75 -8.70 0.54
CA ARG A 103 12.35 -7.30 0.80
C ARG A 103 10.88 -7.05 0.46
N ILE A 104 10.39 -7.59 -0.67
CA ILE A 104 8.97 -7.47 -1.03
C ILE A 104 8.09 -8.13 0.04
N VAL A 105 8.44 -9.32 0.51
CA VAL A 105 7.68 -10.02 1.56
C VAL A 105 7.69 -9.24 2.87
N SER A 106 8.85 -8.71 3.29
CA SER A 106 8.94 -7.88 4.50
C SER A 106 8.08 -6.62 4.39
N GLY A 107 8.14 -5.89 3.28
CA GLY A 107 7.30 -4.72 3.03
C GLY A 107 5.81 -5.06 2.96
N ALA A 108 5.45 -6.21 2.39
CA ALA A 108 4.08 -6.69 2.34
C ALA A 108 3.50 -6.96 3.73
N VAL A 109 4.29 -7.51 4.64
CA VAL A 109 3.89 -7.70 6.04
C VAL A 109 3.58 -6.36 6.70
N HIS A 110 4.42 -5.32 6.49
CA HIS A 110 4.15 -3.98 7.00
C HIS A 110 2.85 -3.40 6.45
N ALA A 111 2.64 -3.51 5.14
CA ALA A 111 1.41 -3.07 4.50
C ALA A 111 0.18 -3.77 5.06
N ALA A 112 0.26 -5.09 5.24
CA ALA A 112 -0.83 -5.90 5.78
C ALA A 112 -1.18 -5.49 7.22
N VAL A 113 -0.17 -5.35 8.08
CA VAL A 113 -0.35 -4.92 9.47
C VAL A 113 -0.96 -3.52 9.52
N ALA A 114 -0.43 -2.58 8.74
CA ALA A 114 -0.94 -1.21 8.69
C ALA A 114 -2.41 -1.16 8.22
N GLY A 115 -2.77 -1.90 7.17
CA GLY A 115 -4.14 -1.97 6.67
C GLY A 115 -5.11 -2.61 7.65
N LEU A 116 -4.71 -3.71 8.31
CA LEU A 116 -5.53 -4.39 9.29
C LEU A 116 -5.73 -3.58 10.60
N ILE A 117 -4.81 -2.68 10.93
CA ILE A 117 -4.95 -1.75 12.05
C ILE A 117 -5.80 -0.53 11.63
N ALA A 118 -5.59 -0.03 10.41
CA ALA A 118 -6.29 1.14 9.90
C ALA A 118 -7.82 0.96 9.86
N GLY A 119 -8.29 -0.20 9.41
CA GLY A 119 -9.72 -0.48 9.32
C GLY A 119 -10.46 -0.32 10.65
N PRO A 120 -10.14 -1.10 11.68
CA PRO A 120 -10.75 -0.97 13.01
C PRO A 120 -10.59 0.42 13.62
N ALA A 121 -9.42 1.06 13.47
CA ALA A 121 -9.18 2.41 13.96
C ALA A 121 -10.14 3.43 13.32
N MET A 122 -10.39 3.34 12.01
CA MET A 122 -11.33 4.21 11.30
C MET A 122 -12.79 3.95 11.73
N ILE A 123 -13.17 2.68 11.89
CA ILE A 123 -14.50 2.30 12.40
C ILE A 123 -14.74 2.93 13.79
N LEU A 124 -13.73 2.85 14.65
CA LEU A 124 -13.83 3.41 16.00
C LEU A 124 -14.03 4.93 15.99
N LEU A 125 -13.32 5.63 15.09
CA LEU A 125 -13.43 7.09 14.94
C LEU A 125 -14.76 7.54 14.33
N MET A 126 -15.40 6.70 13.52
CA MET A 126 -16.70 6.98 12.90
C MET A 126 -17.89 6.63 13.80
N HIS A 127 -17.66 6.15 15.02
CA HIS A 127 -18.70 5.76 15.95
C HIS A 127 -19.65 6.95 16.24
N GLY A 128 -20.95 6.75 16.01
CA GLY A 128 -21.98 7.79 16.24
C GLY A 128 -22.31 8.70 15.04
N VAL A 129 -21.73 8.50 13.86
CA VAL A 129 -22.01 9.33 12.66
C VAL A 129 -22.69 8.55 11.52
N GLY A 130 -23.25 7.37 11.83
CA GLY A 130 -23.91 6.54 10.81
C GLY A 130 -22.88 5.77 9.98
N LEU A 131 -22.26 4.77 10.62
CA LEU A 131 -21.59 3.71 9.90
C LEU A 131 -22.63 3.05 9.00
N GLY A 132 -22.42 3.14 7.69
CA GLY A 132 -23.13 2.29 6.74
C GLY A 132 -22.78 0.82 6.96
N ASP A 133 -23.24 -0.03 6.07
CA ASP A 133 -23.08 -1.48 6.19
C ASP A 133 -21.58 -1.90 5.98
N VAL A 134 -20.79 -1.82 7.05
CA VAL A 134 -19.40 -2.29 7.08
C VAL A 134 -19.43 -3.75 7.53
N ARG A 135 -19.27 -4.66 6.58
CA ARG A 135 -19.26 -6.12 6.82
C ARG A 135 -18.00 -6.74 6.21
N PRO A 136 -16.87 -6.77 6.95
CA PRO A 136 -15.66 -7.36 6.44
C PRO A 136 -15.87 -8.86 6.10
N HIS A 137 -15.64 -9.19 4.84
CA HIS A 137 -15.62 -10.57 4.37
C HIS A 137 -14.21 -11.13 4.57
N TRP A 138 -13.93 -11.72 5.73
CA TRP A 138 -12.60 -12.19 6.14
C TRP A 138 -11.95 -13.12 5.12
N ALA A 139 -12.74 -14.00 4.49
CA ALA A 139 -12.26 -14.91 3.45
C ALA A 139 -11.71 -14.19 2.21
N LEU A 140 -12.22 -12.99 1.90
CA LEU A 140 -11.73 -12.14 0.80
C LEU A 140 -10.71 -11.11 1.30
N LEU A 141 -10.89 -10.60 2.51
CA LEU A 141 -10.05 -9.55 3.06
C LEU A 141 -8.58 -10.00 3.19
N LEU A 142 -8.34 -11.15 3.80
CA LEU A 142 -6.98 -11.63 4.03
C LEU A 142 -6.18 -11.85 2.75
N PRO A 143 -6.67 -12.57 1.71
CA PRO A 143 -5.92 -12.73 0.46
C PRO A 143 -5.77 -11.41 -0.31
N LEU A 144 -6.77 -10.52 -0.27
CA LEU A 144 -6.66 -9.21 -0.93
C LEU A 144 -5.69 -8.29 -0.19
N VAL A 145 -5.66 -8.30 1.13
CA VAL A 145 -4.65 -7.59 1.94
C VAL A 145 -3.24 -8.09 1.60
N ALA A 146 -3.05 -9.40 1.50
CA ALA A 146 -1.75 -9.98 1.12
C ALA A 146 -1.34 -9.54 -0.30
N LEU A 147 -2.26 -9.60 -1.26
CA LEU A 147 -2.00 -9.22 -2.65
C LEU A 147 -1.71 -7.71 -2.80
N CYS A 148 -2.47 -6.85 -2.12
CA CYS A 148 -2.23 -5.41 -2.06
C CYS A 148 -0.89 -5.09 -1.39
N GLY A 149 -0.57 -5.78 -0.29
CA GLY A 149 0.70 -5.63 0.40
C GLY A 149 1.90 -6.00 -0.48
N LEU A 150 1.83 -7.12 -1.19
CA LEU A 150 2.86 -7.53 -2.14
C LEU A 150 3.01 -6.52 -3.28
N SER A 151 1.90 -6.02 -3.84
CA SER A 151 1.92 -5.04 -4.92
C SER A 151 2.53 -3.70 -4.49
N SER A 152 2.19 -3.21 -3.29
CA SER A 152 2.75 -1.97 -2.74
C SER A 152 4.24 -2.10 -2.43
N ALA A 153 4.67 -3.23 -1.86
CA ALA A 153 6.07 -3.50 -1.57
C ALA A 153 6.92 -3.66 -2.84
N ALA A 154 6.40 -4.34 -3.86
CA ALA A 154 7.05 -4.46 -5.18
C ALA A 154 7.18 -3.08 -5.87
N PHE A 155 6.17 -2.23 -5.75
CA PHE A 155 6.23 -0.85 -6.20
C PHE A 155 7.30 -0.07 -5.44
N GLY A 156 7.36 -0.21 -4.10
CA GLY A 156 8.39 0.38 -3.24
C GLY A 156 9.81 -0.04 -3.64
N LEU A 157 10.03 -1.31 -3.98
CA LEU A 157 11.31 -1.80 -4.49
C LEU A 157 11.67 -1.15 -5.82
N THR A 158 10.70 -1.05 -6.74
CA THR A 158 10.92 -0.41 -8.05
C THR A 158 11.31 1.06 -7.90
N LEU A 159 10.66 1.80 -7.02
CA LEU A 159 10.97 3.19 -6.74
C LEU A 159 12.34 3.34 -6.07
N GLY A 160 12.61 2.56 -5.02
CA GLY A 160 13.84 2.62 -4.25
C GLY A 160 15.10 2.26 -5.04
N THR A 161 14.95 1.37 -6.04
CA THR A 161 16.06 1.01 -6.93
C THR A 161 16.31 2.02 -8.05
N ARG A 162 15.36 2.87 -8.39
CA ARG A 162 15.49 3.85 -9.50
C ARG A 162 15.79 5.26 -9.03
N VAL A 163 15.39 5.60 -7.81
CA VAL A 163 15.53 6.95 -7.26
C VAL A 163 16.81 7.03 -6.42
N GLN A 164 17.52 8.15 -6.54
CA GLN A 164 18.68 8.42 -5.69
C GLN A 164 18.22 8.72 -4.26
N PRO A 165 18.95 8.27 -3.22
CA PRO A 165 18.58 8.46 -1.81
C PRO A 165 18.17 9.88 -1.43
N ARG A 166 18.89 10.89 -1.96
CA ARG A 166 18.62 12.31 -1.72
C ARG A 166 17.23 12.79 -2.19
N PHE A 167 16.62 12.10 -3.13
CA PHE A 167 15.31 12.46 -3.69
C PHE A 167 14.16 11.61 -3.11
N ALA A 168 14.43 10.74 -2.12
CA ALA A 168 13.41 9.89 -1.54
C ALA A 168 12.21 10.68 -0.99
N GLY A 169 12.47 11.80 -0.30
CA GLY A 169 11.39 12.67 0.21
C GLY A 169 10.57 13.33 -0.90
N LEU A 170 11.22 13.78 -1.99
CA LEU A 170 10.55 14.38 -3.13
C LEU A 170 9.65 13.36 -3.86
N LEU A 171 10.04 12.10 -3.89
CA LEU A 171 9.27 11.01 -4.49
C LEU A 171 7.90 10.83 -3.81
N PHE A 172 7.84 10.96 -2.48
CA PHE A 172 6.56 10.92 -1.76
C PHE A 172 5.62 12.05 -2.19
N ALA A 173 6.13 13.25 -2.36
CA ALA A 173 5.31 14.39 -2.77
C ALA A 173 4.89 14.32 -4.25
N VAL A 174 5.81 13.98 -5.15
CA VAL A 174 5.60 14.08 -6.60
C VAL A 174 4.93 12.84 -7.18
N VAL A 175 5.20 11.64 -6.64
CA VAL A 175 4.63 10.39 -7.17
C VAL A 175 3.46 9.93 -6.31
N LEU A 176 3.66 9.75 -5.00
CA LEU A 176 2.62 9.17 -4.15
C LEU A 176 1.49 10.16 -3.87
N GLY A 177 1.77 11.47 -3.75
CA GLY A 177 0.74 12.48 -3.55
C GLY A 177 -0.36 12.46 -4.64
N PRO A 178 -0.02 12.64 -5.92
CA PRO A 178 -1.00 12.52 -7.01
C PRO A 178 -1.65 11.13 -7.09
N MET A 179 -0.89 10.05 -6.85
CA MET A 179 -1.46 8.70 -6.84
C MET A 179 -2.58 8.54 -5.81
N MET A 180 -2.47 9.17 -4.63
CA MET A 180 -3.52 9.12 -3.60
C MET A 180 -4.80 9.81 -4.05
N LEU A 181 -4.71 10.93 -4.76
CA LEU A 181 -5.87 11.66 -5.26
C LEU A 181 -6.57 10.91 -6.40
N PHE A 182 -5.79 10.36 -7.33
CA PHE A 182 -6.29 9.65 -8.52
C PHE A 182 -6.45 8.13 -8.31
N GLY A 183 -6.26 7.61 -7.10
CA GLY A 183 -6.32 6.19 -6.77
C GLY A 183 -7.70 5.67 -6.37
N CYS A 184 -8.79 6.36 -6.72
CA CYS A 184 -10.17 5.99 -6.35
C CYS A 184 -10.35 5.71 -4.84
N ALA A 185 -9.52 6.34 -4.01
CA ALA A 185 -9.59 6.15 -2.57
C ALA A 185 -10.82 6.83 -1.94
N TYR A 186 -11.16 8.00 -2.45
CA TYR A 186 -12.25 8.83 -1.93
C TYR A 186 -13.60 8.59 -2.60
N TYR A 187 -13.62 7.92 -3.74
CA TYR A 187 -14.78 7.63 -4.56
C TYR A 187 -14.62 6.28 -5.28
N PRO A 188 -15.72 5.53 -5.53
CA PRO A 188 -15.66 4.28 -6.27
C PRO A 188 -15.34 4.51 -7.75
N TRP A 189 -14.52 3.64 -8.35
CA TRP A 189 -14.20 3.70 -9.78
C TRP A 189 -15.46 3.63 -10.68
N LYS A 190 -16.50 2.91 -10.22
CA LYS A 190 -17.76 2.76 -10.96
C LYS A 190 -18.48 4.11 -11.15
N GLN A 191 -18.35 5.04 -10.20
CA GLN A 191 -18.94 6.39 -10.31
C GLN A 191 -18.23 7.26 -11.35
N LEU A 192 -16.99 6.95 -11.70
CA LEU A 192 -16.28 7.65 -12.78
C LEU A 192 -16.86 7.38 -14.19
N ALA A 193 -17.89 6.53 -14.30
CA ALA A 193 -18.57 6.32 -15.58
C ALA A 193 -19.12 7.62 -16.17
N GLU A 194 -19.46 8.59 -15.33
CA GLU A 194 -19.99 9.91 -15.73
C GLU A 194 -18.97 10.77 -16.50
N ILE A 195 -17.66 10.57 -16.24
CA ILE A 195 -16.59 11.29 -16.98
C ILE A 195 -16.17 10.58 -18.27
N GLY A 196 -16.92 9.56 -18.70
CA GLY A 196 -16.71 8.88 -19.98
C GLY A 196 -15.39 8.11 -20.06
N PRO A 197 -14.71 8.13 -21.23
CA PRO A 197 -13.49 7.32 -21.44
C PRO A 197 -12.30 7.77 -20.57
N ALA A 198 -12.29 8.99 -20.04
CA ALA A 198 -11.22 9.50 -19.18
C ALA A 198 -11.04 8.64 -17.91
N ARG A 199 -12.08 7.91 -17.46
CA ARG A 199 -11.98 6.97 -16.33
C ARG A 199 -10.89 5.92 -16.49
N PHE A 200 -10.55 5.52 -17.71
CA PHE A 200 -9.52 4.50 -17.94
C PHE A 200 -8.11 4.97 -17.59
N LEU A 201 -7.86 6.30 -17.52
CA LEU A 201 -6.60 6.85 -17.03
C LEU A 201 -6.34 6.48 -15.55
N PHE A 202 -7.40 6.33 -14.76
CA PHE A 202 -7.28 5.93 -13.36
C PHE A 202 -6.80 4.49 -13.20
N LEU A 203 -6.95 3.63 -14.22
CA LEU A 203 -6.41 2.27 -14.21
C LEU A 203 -4.89 2.24 -14.36
N LEU A 204 -4.24 3.34 -14.75
CA LEU A 204 -2.77 3.45 -14.74
C LEU A 204 -2.21 3.59 -13.32
N ASN A 205 -3.08 3.80 -12.35
CA ASN A 205 -2.71 3.94 -10.95
C ASN A 205 -2.94 2.61 -10.20
N PRO A 206 -1.90 1.95 -9.67
CA PRO A 206 -2.06 0.70 -8.93
C PRO A 206 -2.92 0.86 -7.66
N LEU A 207 -2.96 2.05 -7.06
CA LEU A 207 -3.79 2.34 -5.90
C LEU A 207 -5.28 2.20 -6.20
N THR A 208 -5.71 2.44 -7.45
CA THR A 208 -7.12 2.23 -7.88
C THR A 208 -7.57 0.79 -7.61
N PHE A 209 -6.76 -0.18 -8.01
CA PHE A 209 -7.10 -1.60 -7.78
C PHE A 209 -7.02 -1.98 -6.30
N MET A 210 -6.08 -1.42 -5.55
CA MET A 210 -6.00 -1.65 -4.10
C MET A 210 -7.20 -1.07 -3.37
N SER A 211 -7.66 0.14 -3.72
CA SER A 211 -8.83 0.79 -3.15
C SER A 211 -10.11 0.00 -3.43
N GLU A 212 -10.27 -0.46 -4.68
CA GLU A 212 -11.41 -1.28 -5.07
C GLU A 212 -11.37 -2.69 -4.43
N ALA A 213 -10.18 -3.27 -4.22
CA ALA A 213 -10.01 -4.54 -3.51
C ALA A 213 -10.46 -4.43 -2.05
N MET A 214 -10.04 -3.37 -1.36
CA MET A 214 -10.47 -3.12 0.01
C MET A 214 -11.97 -2.83 0.08
N ARG A 215 -12.54 -2.12 -0.93
CA ARG A 215 -13.98 -1.86 -1.02
C ARG A 215 -14.78 -3.15 -1.19
N LEU A 216 -14.34 -4.03 -2.07
CA LEU A 216 -14.95 -5.37 -2.23
C LEU A 216 -14.91 -6.18 -0.93
N ALA A 217 -13.83 -6.10 -0.18
CA ALA A 217 -13.63 -6.92 1.02
C ALA A 217 -14.33 -6.37 2.27
N VAL A 218 -14.43 -5.04 2.42
CA VAL A 218 -14.88 -4.38 3.66
C VAL A 218 -16.29 -3.82 3.54
N THR A 219 -16.66 -3.30 2.37
CA THR A 219 -17.97 -2.69 2.10
C THR A 219 -18.60 -3.26 0.81
N PRO A 220 -18.91 -4.56 0.77
CA PRO A 220 -19.36 -5.24 -0.46
C PRO A 220 -20.69 -4.69 -1.00
N ALA A 221 -21.48 -4.03 -0.17
CA ALA A 221 -22.71 -3.36 -0.60
C ALA A 221 -22.45 -2.05 -1.39
N ALA A 222 -21.25 -1.46 -1.25
CA ALA A 222 -20.87 -0.27 -2.00
C ALA A 222 -20.55 -0.61 -3.47
N PRO A 223 -20.74 0.32 -4.42
CA PRO A 223 -20.33 0.12 -5.80
C PRO A 223 -18.82 -0.16 -5.88
N HIS A 224 -18.44 -1.26 -6.48
CA HIS A 224 -17.04 -1.64 -6.67
C HIS A 224 -16.76 -2.10 -8.10
N MET A 225 -15.49 -2.21 -8.46
CA MET A 225 -15.02 -2.71 -9.75
C MET A 225 -15.36 -4.19 -9.92
N GLN A 226 -15.52 -4.64 -11.17
CA GLN A 226 -15.72 -6.06 -11.48
C GLN A 226 -14.52 -6.89 -11.01
N VAL A 227 -14.79 -7.98 -10.30
CA VAL A 227 -13.76 -8.83 -9.68
C VAL A 227 -12.69 -9.32 -10.66
N PRO A 228 -13.02 -9.79 -11.89
CA PRO A 228 -11.99 -10.21 -12.84
C PRO A 228 -11.02 -9.09 -13.24
N LEU A 229 -11.55 -7.89 -13.51
CA LEU A 229 -10.74 -6.72 -13.86
C LEU A 229 -9.85 -6.28 -12.70
N LEU A 230 -10.40 -6.29 -11.49
CA LEU A 230 -9.68 -5.97 -10.26
C LEU A 230 -8.50 -6.92 -10.03
N LEU A 231 -8.74 -8.22 -10.08
CA LEU A 231 -7.69 -9.22 -9.88
C LEU A 231 -6.64 -9.18 -10.99
N ALA A 232 -7.07 -9.03 -12.25
CA ALA A 232 -6.15 -8.90 -13.38
C ALA A 232 -5.24 -7.66 -13.21
N GLY A 233 -5.80 -6.53 -12.76
CA GLY A 233 -5.02 -5.32 -12.50
C GLY A 233 -4.02 -5.50 -11.35
N LEU A 234 -4.47 -6.02 -10.20
CA LEU A 234 -3.59 -6.27 -9.05
C LEU A 234 -2.45 -7.25 -9.38
N CYS A 235 -2.77 -8.39 -10.00
CA CYS A 235 -1.77 -9.37 -10.40
C CYS A 235 -0.84 -8.82 -11.48
N GLY A 236 -1.37 -8.06 -12.43
CA GLY A 236 -0.59 -7.40 -13.47
C GLY A 236 0.41 -6.41 -12.90
N TYR A 237 -0.02 -5.54 -11.97
CA TYR A 237 0.88 -4.59 -11.29
C TYR A 237 1.89 -5.29 -10.38
N LEU A 238 1.48 -6.32 -9.64
CA LEU A 238 2.41 -7.13 -8.85
C LEU A 238 3.50 -7.73 -9.73
N ALA A 239 3.14 -8.38 -10.84
CA ALA A 239 4.10 -8.96 -11.76
C ALA A 239 5.01 -7.89 -12.38
N LEU A 240 4.44 -6.79 -12.87
CA LEU A 240 5.16 -5.68 -13.46
C LEU A 240 6.21 -5.10 -12.50
N PHE A 241 5.80 -4.73 -11.29
CA PHE A 241 6.70 -4.10 -10.33
C PHE A 241 7.70 -5.08 -9.74
N THR A 242 7.35 -6.34 -9.58
CA THR A 242 8.31 -7.37 -9.16
C THR A 242 9.42 -7.55 -10.20
N VAL A 243 9.07 -7.67 -11.48
CA VAL A 243 10.05 -7.80 -12.56
C VAL A 243 10.90 -6.53 -12.71
N LEU A 244 10.27 -5.35 -12.73
CA LEU A 244 10.99 -4.09 -12.85
C LEU A 244 11.88 -3.81 -11.64
N GLY A 245 11.39 -4.09 -10.43
CA GLY A 245 12.13 -3.91 -9.18
C GLY A 245 13.33 -4.86 -9.10
N ALA A 246 13.14 -6.15 -9.37
CA ALA A 246 14.21 -7.13 -9.35
C ALA A 246 15.30 -6.81 -10.38
N ARG A 247 14.94 -6.53 -11.63
CA ARG A 247 15.91 -6.13 -12.67
C ARG A 247 16.66 -4.84 -12.35
N SER A 248 15.98 -3.85 -11.78
CA SER A 248 16.61 -2.59 -11.39
C SER A 248 17.54 -2.77 -10.18
N PHE A 249 17.17 -3.64 -9.24
CA PHE A 249 18.00 -3.99 -8.09
C PHE A 249 19.27 -4.72 -8.53
N GLU A 250 19.15 -5.72 -9.40
CA GLU A 250 20.29 -6.45 -9.96
C GLU A 250 21.29 -5.53 -10.67
N ARG A 251 20.81 -4.62 -11.53
CA ARG A 251 21.67 -3.65 -12.22
C ARG A 251 22.41 -2.70 -11.28
N ARG A 252 21.83 -2.38 -10.14
CA ARG A 252 22.42 -1.43 -9.18
C ARG A 252 23.40 -2.07 -8.22
N THR A 253 23.35 -3.39 -8.08
CA THR A 253 24.24 -4.16 -7.20
C THR A 253 25.44 -4.77 -7.93
N ILE A 254 25.38 -4.92 -9.26
CA ILE A 254 26.45 -5.51 -10.08
C ILE A 254 27.35 -4.41 -10.72
N LEU A 255 26.88 -3.17 -10.80
CA LEU A 255 27.61 -2.01 -11.30
C LEU A 255 28.13 -1.12 -10.15
#